data_2fdcf13cfbf51887d8718b6e72c3246f
#
_entry.id   2fdcf13cfbf51887d8718b6e72c3246f
#
_cell.length_a   1.000
_cell.length_b   1.000
_cell.length_c   1.000
_cell.angle_alpha   90.00
_cell.angle_beta   90.00
_cell.angle_gamma   90.00
#
_symmetry.space_group_name_H-M   'P 1'
#
loop_
_entity.id
_entity.type
_entity.pdbx_description
1 polymer ?
#
loop_
_entity_poly.entity_id
_entity_poly.type
_entity_poly.pdbx_seq_one_letter_code
_entity_poly.pdbx_strand_id
1 'polypeptide(L)'
;AKTEEYAYDRPPIGYTDRGRLVGHLVLGAEMVRRAAERTGGMSAERVDQLTHLILSHHGQLAYGSPVLPMTPEAMLLHHLDDMDAKMQYMVELRRKMPGSGWQWSDYQRHLERFLYLPGNGGAEDAPEPFAEAGDPDTSPDPEPAPPRPAKKPADQRQQTLFRCP
;
A
#
# COMPACT_ATOMS: atom_id res chain seq x y z
N ALA A 1 14.23 3.54 5.04
CA ALA A 1 14.25 2.71 6.25
C ALA A 1 14.59 1.25 5.93
N LYS A 2 13.89 0.62 4.98
CA LYS A 2 14.17 -0.79 4.58
C LYS A 2 15.62 -0.98 4.07
N THR A 3 16.24 0.02 3.47
CA THR A 3 17.65 -0.03 3.07
C THR A 3 18.65 -0.03 4.23
N GLU A 4 18.23 0.42 5.42
CA GLU A 4 19.01 0.29 6.65
C GLU A 4 18.65 -1.00 7.41
N GLU A 5 17.47 -1.54 7.18
CA GLU A 5 17.00 -2.77 7.80
C GLU A 5 17.66 -4.01 7.20
N TYR A 6 17.89 -4.02 5.89
CA TYR A 6 18.45 -5.15 5.16
C TYR A 6 19.84 -4.86 4.62
N ALA A 7 20.72 -5.87 4.65
CA ALA A 7 22.00 -5.87 3.99
C ALA A 7 21.84 -6.39 2.55
N TYR A 8 22.07 -5.52 1.58
CA TYR A 8 21.94 -5.84 0.14
C TYR A 8 23.29 -6.15 -0.52
N ASP A 9 24.39 -6.00 0.21
CA ASP A 9 25.75 -6.16 -0.27
C ASP A 9 26.16 -7.62 -0.50
N ARG A 10 25.43 -8.57 0.08
CA ARG A 10 25.70 -10.03 -0.03
C ARG A 10 24.42 -10.83 -0.14
N PRO A 11 24.32 -11.76 -1.10
CA PRO A 11 23.26 -12.77 -1.11
C PRO A 11 23.58 -13.90 -0.09
N PRO A 12 22.55 -14.46 0.61
CA PRO A 12 21.17 -14.03 0.59
C PRO A 12 20.97 -12.71 1.34
N ILE A 13 20.02 -11.89 0.91
CA ILE A 13 19.64 -10.66 1.61
C ILE A 13 19.24 -11.00 3.04
N GLY A 14 19.92 -10.42 4.02
CA GLY A 14 19.69 -10.66 5.43
C GLY A 14 19.39 -9.35 6.18
N TYR A 15 18.94 -9.47 7.43
CA TYR A 15 18.80 -8.31 8.29
C TYR A 15 20.15 -7.79 8.74
N THR A 16 20.28 -6.47 8.83
CA THR A 16 21.35 -5.83 9.61
C THR A 16 21.06 -6.00 11.12
N ASP A 17 22.07 -5.84 11.96
CA ASP A 17 21.86 -5.85 13.42
C ASP A 17 20.86 -4.75 13.82
N ARG A 18 20.99 -3.56 13.24
CA ARG A 18 20.06 -2.45 13.46
C ARG A 18 18.64 -2.76 12.97
N GLY A 19 18.53 -3.43 11.84
CA GLY A 19 17.24 -3.88 11.31
C GLY A 19 16.52 -4.84 12.25
N ARG A 20 17.27 -5.80 12.83
CA ARG A 20 16.70 -6.76 13.80
C ARG A 20 16.36 -6.14 15.15
N LEU A 21 17.18 -5.21 15.63
CA LEU A 21 17.02 -4.63 16.97
C LEU A 21 15.98 -3.51 17.00
N VAL A 22 15.88 -2.73 15.92
CA VAL A 22 15.07 -1.50 15.88
C VAL A 22 13.88 -1.63 14.92
N GLY A 23 14.08 -2.24 13.76
CA GLY A 23 13.06 -2.41 12.73
C GLY A 23 12.77 -1.14 11.91
N HIS A 24 12.27 -1.33 10.68
CA HIS A 24 12.09 -0.23 9.73
C HIS A 24 11.02 0.80 10.15
N LEU A 25 10.03 0.41 10.96
CA LEU A 25 9.01 1.33 11.45
C LEU A 25 9.62 2.46 12.30
N VAL A 26 10.46 2.08 13.26
CA VAL A 26 11.14 3.04 14.14
C VAL A 26 12.19 3.83 13.36
N LEU A 27 13.00 3.13 12.54
CA LEU A 27 13.98 3.77 11.67
C LEU A 27 13.33 4.79 10.73
N GLY A 28 12.18 4.45 10.14
CA GLY A 28 11.42 5.34 9.27
C GLY A 28 10.88 6.57 10.02
N ALA A 29 10.34 6.39 11.21
CA ALA A 29 9.89 7.48 12.06
C ALA A 29 11.02 8.45 12.43
N GLU A 30 12.21 7.91 12.77
CA GLU A 30 13.42 8.73 13.01
C GLU A 30 13.82 9.52 11.74
N MET A 31 13.79 8.87 10.57
CA MET A 31 14.14 9.52 9.30
C MET A 31 13.20 10.69 8.99
N VAL A 32 11.89 10.52 9.19
CA VAL A 32 10.89 11.59 9.01
C VAL A 32 11.21 12.78 9.91
N ARG A 33 11.42 12.54 11.21
CA ARG A 33 11.73 13.61 12.18
C ARG A 33 13.00 14.35 11.83
N ARG A 34 14.09 13.63 11.54
CA ARG A 34 15.36 14.25 11.11
C ARG A 34 15.23 15.02 9.80
N ALA A 35 14.43 14.53 8.86
CA ALA A 35 14.17 15.25 7.61
C ALA A 35 13.41 16.56 7.86
N ALA A 36 12.36 16.52 8.70
CA ALA A 36 11.59 17.70 9.08
C ALA A 36 12.44 18.77 9.77
N GLU A 37 13.31 18.36 10.69
CA GLU A 37 14.26 19.26 11.38
C GLU A 37 15.22 19.94 10.39
N ARG A 38 15.77 19.18 9.42
CA ARG A 38 16.71 19.72 8.42
C ARG A 38 16.05 20.68 7.42
N THR A 39 14.82 20.35 7.01
CA THR A 39 14.09 21.14 6.01
C THR A 39 13.52 22.40 6.63
N GLY A 40 13.10 22.35 7.90
CA GLY A 40 12.41 23.44 8.57
C GLY A 40 11.00 23.69 8.01
N GLY A 41 10.26 24.59 8.67
CA GLY A 41 8.96 25.06 8.16
C GLY A 41 7.78 24.08 8.28
N MET A 42 8.00 22.85 8.76
CA MET A 42 6.94 21.88 9.01
C MET A 42 6.42 22.01 10.46
N SER A 43 5.10 22.09 10.63
CA SER A 43 4.50 22.12 11.97
C SER A 43 4.70 20.78 12.71
N ALA A 44 4.79 20.80 14.02
CA ALA A 44 4.91 19.59 14.85
C ALA A 44 3.77 18.61 14.59
N GLU A 45 2.54 19.11 14.45
CA GLU A 45 1.36 18.32 14.11
C GLU A 45 1.55 17.54 12.78
N ARG A 46 2.09 18.19 11.76
CA ARG A 46 2.34 17.54 10.45
C ARG A 46 3.45 16.51 10.54
N VAL A 47 4.47 16.73 11.36
CA VAL A 47 5.52 15.76 11.63
C VAL A 47 4.94 14.53 12.33
N ASP A 48 4.04 14.73 13.30
CA ASP A 48 3.37 13.63 14.00
C ASP A 48 2.44 12.86 13.07
N GLN A 49 1.70 13.52 12.18
CA GLN A 49 0.88 12.85 11.16
C GLN A 49 1.72 11.97 10.23
N LEU A 50 2.83 12.48 9.71
CA LEU A 50 3.75 11.70 8.87
C LEU A 50 4.40 10.54 9.64
N THR A 51 4.77 10.78 10.89
CA THR A 51 5.29 9.73 11.77
C THR A 51 4.25 8.64 12.01
N HIS A 52 2.98 9.03 12.21
CA HIS A 52 1.86 8.10 12.35
C HIS A 52 1.68 7.23 11.11
N LEU A 53 1.77 7.78 9.89
CA LEU A 53 1.74 6.99 8.65
C LEU A 53 2.78 5.87 8.68
N ILE A 54 4.02 6.19 9.06
CA ILE A 54 5.09 5.20 9.11
C ILE A 54 4.85 4.15 10.18
N LEU A 55 4.42 4.55 11.38
CA LEU A 55 4.23 3.63 12.50
C LEU A 55 3.01 2.72 12.34
N SER A 56 2.02 3.12 11.55
CA SER A 56 0.74 2.42 11.43
C SER A 56 0.55 1.63 10.12
N HIS A 57 1.48 1.72 9.14
CA HIS A 57 1.22 1.16 7.82
C HIS A 57 1.06 -0.37 7.78
N HIS A 58 1.60 -1.12 8.74
CA HIS A 58 1.29 -2.55 8.86
C HIS A 58 -0.18 -2.83 9.27
N GLY A 59 -0.92 -1.83 9.75
CA GLY A 59 -2.36 -1.85 9.97
C GLY A 59 -2.84 -2.57 11.22
N GLN A 60 -2.13 -3.56 11.71
CA GLN A 60 -2.54 -4.37 12.86
C GLN A 60 -1.39 -4.56 13.85
N LEU A 61 -1.73 -4.56 15.15
CA LEU A 61 -0.75 -4.82 16.22
C LEU A 61 -0.11 -6.20 16.07
N ALA A 62 -0.88 -7.19 15.62
CA ALA A 62 -0.40 -8.54 15.36
C ALA A 62 0.67 -8.61 14.25
N TYR A 63 0.70 -7.62 13.36
CA TYR A 63 1.71 -7.49 12.29
C TYR A 63 2.88 -6.59 12.69
N GLY A 64 2.98 -6.26 13.97
CA GLY A 64 4.07 -5.46 14.52
C GLY A 64 3.87 -3.95 14.39
N SER A 65 2.68 -3.48 13.99
CA SER A 65 2.36 -2.06 14.01
C SER A 65 2.25 -1.57 15.47
N PRO A 66 3.03 -0.59 15.92
CA PRO A 66 2.91 -0.09 17.30
C PRO A 66 1.60 0.66 17.57
N VAL A 67 0.95 1.17 16.52
CA VAL A 67 -0.36 1.84 16.59
C VAL A 67 -1.21 1.44 15.37
N LEU A 68 -2.53 1.52 15.52
CA LEU A 68 -3.46 1.30 14.40
C LEU A 68 -3.53 2.54 13.50
N PRO A 69 -3.85 2.39 12.19
CA PRO A 69 -4.13 3.54 11.32
C PRO A 69 -5.35 4.32 11.82
N MET A 70 -5.18 5.61 12.13
CA MET A 70 -6.23 6.46 12.70
C MET A 70 -6.54 7.69 11.84
N THR A 71 -5.88 7.85 10.70
CA THR A 71 -6.20 8.91 9.73
C THR A 71 -6.59 8.29 8.38
N PRO A 72 -7.36 9.01 7.53
CA PRO A 72 -7.69 8.51 6.19
C PRO A 72 -6.47 8.12 5.37
N GLU A 73 -5.40 8.93 5.43
CA GLU A 73 -4.15 8.68 4.72
C GLU A 73 -3.44 7.44 5.25
N ALA A 74 -3.45 7.23 6.58
CA ALA A 74 -2.85 6.03 7.18
C ALA A 74 -3.63 4.76 6.81
N MET A 75 -4.96 4.82 6.76
CA MET A 75 -5.80 3.72 6.29
C MET A 75 -5.50 3.40 4.82
N LEU A 76 -5.42 4.44 3.98
CA LEU A 76 -5.09 4.25 2.57
C LEU A 76 -3.71 3.62 2.39
N LEU A 77 -2.70 4.15 3.08
CA LEU A 77 -1.33 3.63 3.00
C LEU A 77 -1.25 2.16 3.42
N HIS A 78 -1.91 1.80 4.54
CA HIS A 78 -1.98 0.42 5.00
C HIS A 78 -2.57 -0.50 3.92
N HIS A 79 -3.70 -0.12 3.32
CA HIS A 79 -4.33 -0.96 2.30
C HIS A 79 -3.52 -1.07 1.02
N LEU A 80 -2.81 0.00 0.62
CA LEU A 80 -1.92 -0.04 -0.54
C LEU A 80 -0.70 -0.93 -0.29
N ASP A 81 -0.07 -0.83 0.87
CA ASP A 81 1.08 -1.68 1.24
C ASP A 81 0.68 -3.17 1.34
N ASP A 82 -0.45 -3.46 1.97
CA ASP A 82 -0.99 -4.83 2.07
C ASP A 82 -1.36 -5.40 0.69
N MET A 83 -1.95 -4.57 -0.17
CA MET A 83 -2.28 -4.96 -1.54
C MET A 83 -1.01 -5.25 -2.34
N ASP A 84 -0.01 -4.37 -2.30
CA ASP A 84 1.26 -4.54 -3.00
C ASP A 84 1.97 -5.82 -2.57
N ALA A 85 2.06 -6.06 -1.26
CA ALA A 85 2.67 -7.27 -0.70
C ALA A 85 1.95 -8.55 -1.18
N LYS A 86 0.60 -8.54 -1.20
CA LYS A 86 -0.19 -9.69 -1.68
C LYS A 86 -0.03 -9.90 -3.18
N MET A 87 -0.01 -8.83 -3.97
CA MET A 87 0.19 -8.92 -5.42
C MET A 87 1.59 -9.44 -5.75
N GLN A 88 2.62 -8.93 -5.08
CA GLN A 88 3.98 -9.44 -5.24
C GLN A 88 4.09 -10.93 -4.86
N TYR A 89 3.44 -11.34 -3.78
CA TYR A 89 3.37 -12.75 -3.40
C TYR A 89 2.73 -13.62 -4.49
N MET A 90 1.64 -13.18 -5.11
CA MET A 90 0.98 -13.89 -6.22
C MET A 90 1.89 -13.97 -7.46
N VAL A 91 2.64 -12.90 -7.77
CA VAL A 91 3.62 -12.91 -8.86
C VAL A 91 4.73 -13.93 -8.60
N GLU A 92 5.26 -13.99 -7.40
CA GLU A 92 6.30 -14.96 -7.04
C GLU A 92 5.78 -16.41 -7.04
N LEU A 93 4.55 -16.61 -6.55
CA LEU A 93 3.90 -17.91 -6.58
C LEU A 93 3.71 -18.39 -8.01
N ARG A 94 3.21 -17.52 -8.90
CA ARG A 94 3.05 -17.79 -10.32
C ARG A 94 4.36 -18.21 -10.98
N ARG A 95 5.48 -17.54 -10.65
CA ARG A 95 6.81 -17.88 -11.22
C ARG A 95 7.24 -19.33 -10.89
N LYS A 96 6.73 -19.90 -9.81
CA LYS A 96 7.03 -21.25 -9.35
C LYS A 96 6.04 -22.30 -9.89
N MET A 97 4.91 -21.87 -10.46
CA MET A 97 3.89 -22.77 -10.99
C MET A 97 4.28 -23.25 -12.41
N PRO A 98 4.33 -24.56 -12.66
CA PRO A 98 4.69 -25.10 -13.96
C PRO A 98 3.56 -24.95 -14.98
N GLY A 99 3.91 -25.00 -16.28
CA GLY A 99 2.92 -24.98 -17.37
C GLY A 99 2.45 -23.60 -17.77
N SER A 100 1.59 -23.54 -18.80
CA SER A 100 1.12 -22.29 -19.43
C SER A 100 -0.37 -21.99 -19.21
N GLY A 101 -1.12 -22.92 -18.60
CA GLY A 101 -2.56 -22.76 -18.37
C GLY A 101 -2.90 -22.27 -16.97
N TRP A 102 -4.17 -21.92 -16.79
CA TRP A 102 -4.73 -21.64 -15.47
C TRP A 102 -4.79 -22.89 -14.62
N GLN A 103 -4.32 -22.81 -13.36
CA GLN A 103 -4.24 -23.95 -12.45
C GLN A 103 -4.39 -23.48 -10.99
N TRP A 104 -4.76 -24.42 -10.14
CA TRP A 104 -4.82 -24.17 -8.72
C TRP A 104 -3.44 -24.28 -8.06
N SER A 105 -3.14 -23.34 -7.18
CA SER A 105 -1.98 -23.43 -6.29
C SER A 105 -2.25 -24.44 -5.16
N ASP A 106 -1.20 -24.82 -4.42
CA ASP A 106 -1.37 -25.35 -3.09
C ASP A 106 -2.02 -24.32 -2.16
N TYR A 107 -2.51 -24.78 -1.00
CA TYR A 107 -3.11 -23.89 0.00
C TYR A 107 -2.13 -22.86 0.52
N GLN A 108 -2.43 -21.58 0.31
CA GLN A 108 -1.58 -20.47 0.71
C GLN A 108 -1.97 -20.00 2.12
N ARG A 109 -1.20 -20.41 3.14
CA ARG A 109 -1.49 -20.13 4.55
C ARG A 109 -1.61 -18.65 4.86
N HIS A 110 -0.78 -17.80 4.25
CA HIS A 110 -0.78 -16.34 4.46
C HIS A 110 -2.04 -15.66 3.91
N LEU A 111 -2.69 -16.26 2.92
CA LEU A 111 -3.92 -15.76 2.32
C LEU A 111 -5.14 -16.57 2.71
N GLU A 112 -4.95 -17.69 3.45
CA GLU A 112 -6.00 -18.62 3.93
C GLU A 112 -6.87 -19.16 2.81
N ARG A 113 -6.29 -19.43 1.62
CA ARG A 113 -7.01 -19.91 0.44
C ARG A 113 -6.11 -20.58 -0.58
N PHE A 114 -6.73 -21.31 -1.51
CA PHE A 114 -6.15 -21.69 -2.78
C PHE A 114 -6.25 -20.52 -3.76
N LEU A 115 -5.30 -20.40 -4.67
CA LEU A 115 -5.32 -19.39 -5.72
C LEU A 115 -5.41 -20.04 -7.09
N TYR A 116 -6.22 -19.49 -7.98
CA TYR A 116 -6.31 -19.91 -9.37
C TYR A 116 -5.52 -18.91 -10.21
N LEU A 117 -4.35 -19.34 -10.71
CA LEU A 117 -3.37 -18.47 -11.34
C LEU A 117 -2.90 -19.08 -12.66
N PRO A 118 -2.50 -18.26 -13.65
CA PRO A 118 -1.84 -18.76 -14.85
C PRO A 118 -0.43 -19.22 -14.48
N GLY A 119 -0.01 -20.37 -15.04
CA GLY A 119 1.36 -20.86 -14.89
C GLY A 119 2.38 -20.01 -15.65
N ASN A 120 3.66 -20.28 -15.40
CA ASN A 120 4.77 -19.49 -15.94
C ASN A 120 5.16 -19.84 -17.41
N GLY A 121 4.53 -20.83 -18.01
CA GLY A 121 4.90 -21.36 -19.34
C GLY A 121 4.42 -20.57 -20.57
N GLY A 122 3.76 -19.42 -20.38
CA GLY A 122 3.33 -18.50 -21.43
C GLY A 122 3.81 -17.08 -21.11
N ALA A 123 4.94 -16.69 -21.68
CA ALA A 123 5.49 -15.35 -21.49
C ALA A 123 4.65 -14.23 -22.18
N GLU A 124 3.58 -14.59 -22.90
CA GLU A 124 2.80 -13.65 -23.70
C GLU A 124 1.58 -13.04 -22.98
N ASP A 125 1.17 -13.57 -21.81
CA ASP A 125 0.03 -13.07 -21.02
C ASP A 125 0.43 -12.52 -19.63
N ALA A 126 1.67 -12.11 -19.43
CA ALA A 126 2.01 -11.34 -18.26
C ALA A 126 1.29 -9.98 -18.38
N PRO A 127 0.45 -9.56 -17.40
CA PRO A 127 0.04 -8.17 -17.39
C PRO A 127 1.31 -7.33 -17.37
N GLU A 128 1.43 -6.44 -18.37
CA GLU A 128 2.51 -5.45 -18.41
C GLU A 128 2.62 -4.84 -17.00
N PRO A 129 3.83 -4.74 -16.42
CA PRO A 129 4.00 -3.94 -15.22
C PRO A 129 3.41 -2.58 -15.55
N PHE A 130 2.53 -2.06 -14.69
CA PHE A 130 1.84 -0.79 -14.88
C PHE A 130 2.78 0.16 -15.61
N ALA A 131 2.47 0.43 -16.89
CA ALA A 131 3.20 1.42 -17.66
C ALA A 131 3.20 2.68 -16.81
N GLU A 132 4.36 3.25 -16.55
CA GLU A 132 4.48 4.52 -15.84
C GLU A 132 3.45 5.45 -16.47
N ALA A 133 2.51 5.93 -15.67
CA ALA A 133 1.50 6.85 -16.12
C ALA A 133 2.26 8.00 -16.76
N GLY A 134 2.14 8.13 -18.09
CA GLY A 134 2.81 9.19 -18.85
C GLY A 134 2.50 10.50 -18.17
N ASP A 135 3.50 11.38 -18.17
CA ASP A 135 3.47 12.71 -17.58
C ASP A 135 2.09 13.37 -17.80
N PRO A 136 1.34 13.73 -16.74
CA PRO A 136 -0.02 14.29 -16.87
C PRO A 136 -0.06 15.64 -17.59
N ASP A 137 1.08 16.19 -17.97
CA ASP A 137 1.19 17.52 -18.59
C ASP A 137 1.05 17.53 -20.14
N THR A 138 0.71 16.38 -20.77
CA THR A 138 0.51 16.31 -22.24
C THR A 138 -0.92 16.05 -22.69
N SER A 139 -1.89 16.18 -21.80
CA SER A 139 -3.31 16.09 -22.20
C SER A 139 -3.80 17.43 -22.74
N PRO A 140 -4.45 17.50 -23.94
CA PRO A 140 -5.11 18.72 -24.38
C PRO A 140 -6.24 19.07 -23.41
N ASP A 141 -6.42 20.36 -23.16
CA ASP A 141 -7.45 20.92 -22.27
C ASP A 141 -8.82 20.27 -22.52
N PRO A 142 -9.53 19.81 -21.47
CA PRO A 142 -10.85 19.23 -21.65
C PRO A 142 -11.85 20.29 -22.10
N GLU A 143 -12.60 19.96 -23.13
CA GLU A 143 -13.71 20.77 -23.65
C GLU A 143 -14.70 21.10 -22.51
N PRO A 144 -15.22 22.32 -22.41
CA PRO A 144 -16.05 22.74 -21.29
C PRO A 144 -17.34 21.89 -21.22
N ALA A 145 -17.57 21.27 -20.09
CA ALA A 145 -18.70 20.40 -19.83
C ALA A 145 -20.03 21.17 -19.92
N PRO A 146 -21.10 20.56 -20.47
CA PRO A 146 -22.42 21.18 -20.55
C PRO A 146 -22.98 21.49 -19.15
N PRO A 147 -23.82 22.53 -18.98
CA PRO A 147 -24.33 22.94 -17.68
C PRO A 147 -25.16 21.83 -17.04
N ARG A 148 -24.90 21.54 -15.76
CA ARG A 148 -25.65 20.54 -15.00
C ARG A 148 -27.09 20.95 -14.80
N PRO A 149 -28.05 20.03 -14.96
CA PRO A 149 -29.44 20.31 -14.64
C PRO A 149 -29.61 20.62 -13.14
N ALA A 150 -30.48 21.58 -12.83
CA ALA A 150 -30.76 22.02 -11.45
C ALA A 150 -31.23 20.86 -10.57
N LYS A 151 -30.62 20.74 -9.37
CA LYS A 151 -31.00 19.74 -8.36
C LYS A 151 -32.44 20.00 -7.89
N LYS A 152 -33.28 18.98 -7.97
CA LYS A 152 -34.58 18.96 -7.29
C LYS A 152 -34.36 18.99 -5.78
N PRO A 153 -35.24 19.66 -4.99
CA PRO A 153 -35.11 19.68 -3.53
C PRO A 153 -35.26 18.26 -2.98
N ALA A 154 -34.38 17.92 -2.04
CA ALA A 154 -34.37 16.62 -1.38
C ALA A 154 -35.62 16.42 -0.53
N ASP A 155 -36.30 15.30 -0.69
CA ASP A 155 -37.39 14.84 0.16
C ASP A 155 -36.88 14.54 1.57
N GLN A 156 -37.44 15.25 2.55
CA GLN A 156 -37.05 15.19 3.98
C GLN A 156 -37.43 13.89 4.70
N ARG A 157 -37.85 12.83 3.99
CA ARG A 157 -38.34 11.59 4.60
C ARG A 157 -37.30 10.49 4.89
N GLN A 158 -36.01 10.73 4.64
CA GLN A 158 -34.99 9.69 4.84
C GLN A 158 -34.01 9.90 6.02
N GLN A 159 -34.29 10.77 6.98
CA GLN A 159 -33.37 11.04 8.09
C GLN A 159 -33.61 10.20 9.38
N THR A 160 -34.40 9.13 9.35
CA THR A 160 -34.75 8.39 10.57
C THR A 160 -34.25 6.95 10.65
N LEU A 161 -33.19 6.54 9.90
CA LEU A 161 -32.78 5.14 9.90
C LEU A 161 -31.39 4.81 10.52
N PHE A 162 -30.71 5.78 11.13
CA PHE A 162 -29.46 5.46 11.88
C PHE A 162 -29.45 6.14 13.25
N ARG A 163 -30.26 5.62 14.18
CA ARG A 163 -30.02 5.69 15.63
C ARG A 163 -29.79 4.27 16.11
N CYS A 164 -28.55 3.89 16.33
CA CYS A 164 -28.20 2.75 17.19
C CYS A 164 -28.11 3.23 18.64
N PRO A 165 -28.53 2.35 19.61
CA PRO A 165 -28.47 2.63 21.05
C PRO A 165 -27.04 2.72 21.58
#